data_05f3b8499bc07069eca4803ffa739d38
#
_entry.id   05f3b8499bc07069eca4803ffa739d38
#
_cell.length_a   1.000
_cell.length_b   1.000
_cell.length_c   1.000
_cell.angle_alpha   90.00
_cell.angle_beta   90.00
_cell.angle_gamma   90.00
#
_symmetry.space_group_name_H-M   'P 1'
#
loop_
_entity.id
_entity.type
_entity.pdbx_description
1 polymer ?
#
loop_
_entity_poly.entity_id
_entity_poly.type
_entity_poly.pdbx_seq_one_letter_code
_entity_poly.pdbx_strand_id
1 'polypeptide(L)'
;MEQHEHLTIAEYQATAESFRDGTWDHDVSQNRDALVAAMPKIPGKILDLGCGPGRDLVAFKRQGHTVIGLDATPAFVEMAQQAADCEVWQQSFLRLELPPETFDGIFANASLLHVPRAEMVRVLKDLHQTLVLGGVIVISICRGDDEGYSVRPTGYRYVVGWEYETLTACLEKADFEILHHYYRPPGLPCEAQSWLVMVARRKVLSC
;
A
#
# COMPACT_ATOMS: atom_id res chain seq x y z
N MET A 1 -3.30 -10.37 17.73
CA MET A 1 -3.12 -9.02 17.16
C MET A 1 -2.08 -8.32 18.02
N GLU A 2 -1.04 -7.80 17.42
CA GLU A 2 -0.02 -7.09 18.20
C GLU A 2 -0.55 -5.74 18.67
N GLN A 3 -0.05 -5.25 19.81
CA GLN A 3 -0.59 -4.04 20.45
C GLN A 3 -0.57 -2.82 19.52
N HIS A 4 0.50 -2.64 18.74
CA HIS A 4 0.64 -1.50 17.83
C HIS A 4 -0.38 -1.51 16.67
N GLU A 5 -0.70 -2.70 16.15
CA GLU A 5 -1.72 -2.87 15.13
C GLU A 5 -3.11 -2.50 15.67
N HIS A 6 -3.45 -3.02 16.86
CA HIS A 6 -4.73 -2.73 17.50
C HIS A 6 -4.95 -1.23 17.74
N LEU A 7 -3.93 -0.52 18.24
CA LEU A 7 -4.00 0.92 18.48
C LEU A 7 -4.17 1.71 17.17
N THR A 8 -3.46 1.32 16.12
CA THR A 8 -3.55 1.96 14.79
C THR A 8 -4.95 1.78 14.19
N ILE A 9 -5.49 0.56 14.21
CA ILE A 9 -6.84 0.27 13.71
C ILE A 9 -7.90 1.03 14.51
N ALA A 10 -7.79 1.04 15.84
CA ALA A 10 -8.74 1.74 16.72
C ALA A 10 -8.77 3.26 16.45
N GLU A 11 -7.61 3.86 16.19
CA GLU A 11 -7.53 5.28 15.87
C GLU A 11 -8.14 5.58 14.49
N TYR A 12 -7.88 4.77 13.47
CA TYR A 12 -8.53 4.91 12.16
C TYR A 12 -10.04 4.66 12.24
N GLN A 13 -10.47 3.69 13.02
CA GLN A 13 -11.89 3.42 13.25
C GLN A 13 -12.60 4.64 13.85
N ALA A 14 -11.97 5.30 14.82
CA ALA A 14 -12.52 6.48 15.49
C ALA A 14 -12.55 7.74 14.62
N THR A 15 -11.71 7.79 13.57
CA THR A 15 -11.53 8.97 12.71
C THR A 15 -11.91 8.74 11.25
N ALA A 16 -12.57 7.64 10.93
CA ALA A 16 -12.76 7.19 9.55
C ALA A 16 -13.41 8.23 8.64
N GLU A 17 -14.48 8.91 9.08
CA GLU A 17 -15.16 9.94 8.30
C GLU A 17 -14.27 11.16 8.06
N SER A 18 -13.66 11.69 9.12
CA SER A 18 -12.76 12.85 9.01
C SER A 18 -11.51 12.53 8.20
N PHE A 19 -11.01 11.29 8.27
CA PHE A 19 -9.91 10.82 7.42
C PHE A 19 -10.31 10.80 5.94
N ARG A 20 -11.48 10.24 5.62
CA ARG A 20 -12.03 10.26 4.26
C ARG A 20 -12.13 11.70 3.75
N ASP A 21 -12.77 12.59 4.49
CA ASP A 21 -13.02 13.96 4.08
C ASP A 21 -11.71 14.74 3.89
N GLY A 22 -10.70 14.47 4.71
CA GLY A 22 -9.39 15.11 4.62
C GLY A 22 -8.45 14.52 3.56
N THR A 23 -8.75 13.35 2.98
CA THR A 23 -7.81 12.67 2.07
C THR A 23 -8.39 12.32 0.70
N TRP A 24 -9.71 12.41 0.53
CA TRP A 24 -10.39 12.01 -0.70
C TRP A 24 -9.88 12.72 -1.95
N ASP A 25 -9.61 14.03 -1.84
CA ASP A 25 -9.17 14.86 -2.95
C ASP A 25 -7.64 14.94 -3.10
N HIS A 26 -6.87 14.17 -2.31
CA HIS A 26 -5.43 14.13 -2.46
C HIS A 26 -5.03 13.54 -3.81
N ASP A 27 -4.24 14.28 -4.58
CA ASP A 27 -3.73 13.79 -5.85
C ASP A 27 -2.59 12.79 -5.65
N VAL A 28 -2.88 11.54 -5.98
CA VAL A 28 -1.90 10.44 -6.04
C VAL A 28 -1.88 9.78 -7.44
N SER A 29 -2.33 10.50 -8.46
CA SER A 29 -2.39 10.02 -9.84
C SER A 29 -1.03 9.50 -10.31
N GLN A 30 0.07 10.20 -10.00
CA GLN A 30 1.42 9.77 -10.33
C GLN A 30 1.72 8.34 -9.84
N ASN A 31 1.26 7.98 -8.62
CA ASN A 31 1.50 6.64 -8.08
C ASN A 31 0.64 5.59 -8.78
N ARG A 32 -0.63 5.91 -9.09
CA ARG A 32 -1.52 5.02 -9.84
C ARG A 32 -0.99 4.79 -11.27
N ASP A 33 -0.59 5.86 -11.94
CA ASP A 33 -0.05 5.80 -13.30
C ASP A 33 1.24 4.98 -13.33
N ALA A 34 2.11 5.10 -12.32
CA ALA A 34 3.32 4.30 -12.20
C ALA A 34 3.00 2.80 -12.07
N LEU A 35 1.95 2.41 -11.32
CA LEU A 35 1.51 1.02 -11.25
C LEU A 35 1.02 0.54 -12.62
N VAL A 36 0.07 1.27 -13.21
CA VAL A 36 -0.56 0.88 -14.49
C VAL A 36 0.48 0.75 -15.61
N ALA A 37 1.42 1.70 -15.71
CA ALA A 37 2.46 1.70 -16.73
C ALA A 37 3.42 0.49 -16.61
N ALA A 38 3.61 -0.05 -15.39
CA ALA A 38 4.53 -1.16 -15.16
C ALA A 38 3.86 -2.54 -15.18
N MET A 39 2.51 -2.62 -15.07
CA MET A 39 1.77 -3.88 -15.04
C MET A 39 1.94 -4.69 -16.35
N PRO A 40 1.97 -6.05 -16.25
CA PRO A 40 2.13 -6.92 -17.41
C PRO A 40 0.89 -6.97 -18.32
N LYS A 41 -0.27 -6.54 -17.80
CA LYS A 41 -1.57 -6.61 -18.48
C LYS A 41 -2.43 -5.40 -18.20
N ILE A 42 -3.05 -4.82 -19.22
CA ILE A 42 -3.99 -3.69 -19.14
C ILE A 42 -5.22 -3.99 -20.01
N PRO A 43 -6.46 -3.94 -19.47
CA PRO A 43 -6.77 -3.83 -18.05
C PRO A 43 -6.34 -5.07 -17.27
N GLY A 44 -5.91 -4.87 -16.03
CA GLY A 44 -5.44 -5.92 -15.13
C GLY A 44 -6.26 -6.02 -13.87
N LYS A 45 -5.91 -7.00 -13.00
CA LYS A 45 -6.48 -7.18 -11.68
C LYS A 45 -5.57 -6.56 -10.62
N ILE A 46 -6.09 -5.61 -9.86
CA ILE A 46 -5.33 -4.82 -8.88
C ILE A 46 -5.83 -5.09 -7.47
N LEU A 47 -4.90 -5.32 -6.55
CA LEU A 47 -5.13 -5.28 -5.10
C LEU A 47 -4.74 -3.89 -4.57
N ASP A 48 -5.69 -3.17 -3.99
CA ASP A 48 -5.43 -1.95 -3.24
C ASP A 48 -5.23 -2.33 -1.77
N LEU A 49 -3.97 -2.36 -1.35
CA LEU A 49 -3.53 -2.84 -0.04
C LEU A 49 -3.51 -1.69 0.98
N GLY A 50 -4.44 -1.72 1.93
CA GLY A 50 -4.74 -0.59 2.80
C GLY A 50 -5.55 0.46 2.05
N CYS A 51 -6.66 0.02 1.45
CA CYS A 51 -7.47 0.84 0.53
C CYS A 51 -8.16 2.03 1.21
N GLY A 52 -8.19 2.07 2.56
CA GLY A 52 -8.87 3.12 3.30
C GLY A 52 -10.33 3.28 2.85
N PRO A 53 -10.84 4.51 2.68
CA PRO A 53 -12.23 4.74 2.26
C PRO A 53 -12.54 4.44 0.78
N GLY A 54 -11.56 3.89 0.00
CA GLY A 54 -11.80 3.39 -1.35
C GLY A 54 -11.54 4.36 -2.51
N ARG A 55 -10.89 5.51 -2.27
CA ARG A 55 -10.58 6.51 -3.31
C ARG A 55 -9.87 5.93 -4.52
N ASP A 56 -8.83 5.15 -4.29
CA ASP A 56 -7.98 4.60 -5.36
C ASP A 56 -8.66 3.41 -6.05
N LEU A 57 -9.47 2.63 -5.34
CA LEU A 57 -10.35 1.61 -5.93
C LEU A 57 -11.30 2.20 -6.97
N VAL A 58 -11.96 3.32 -6.63
CA VAL A 58 -12.84 4.06 -7.57
C VAL A 58 -12.06 4.51 -8.80
N ALA A 59 -10.85 5.03 -8.61
CA ALA A 59 -10.01 5.51 -9.71
C ALA A 59 -9.61 4.38 -10.66
N PHE A 60 -9.09 3.27 -10.15
CA PHE A 60 -8.71 2.11 -10.96
C PHE A 60 -9.92 1.46 -11.66
N LYS A 61 -11.06 1.35 -10.98
CA LYS A 61 -12.30 0.83 -11.59
C LYS A 61 -12.76 1.68 -12.77
N ARG A 62 -12.67 3.02 -12.66
CA ARG A 62 -12.98 3.95 -13.77
C ARG A 62 -12.04 3.79 -14.96
N GLN A 63 -10.81 3.33 -14.74
CA GLN A 63 -9.85 3.00 -15.80
C GLN A 63 -10.08 1.60 -16.42
N GLY A 64 -11.11 0.87 -15.96
CA GLY A 64 -11.49 -0.44 -16.49
C GLY A 64 -10.77 -1.64 -15.84
N HIS A 65 -10.01 -1.42 -14.77
CA HIS A 65 -9.36 -2.51 -14.02
C HIS A 65 -10.37 -3.27 -13.15
N THR A 66 -10.12 -4.56 -12.94
CA THR A 66 -10.75 -5.34 -11.87
C THR A 66 -10.02 -5.03 -10.57
N VAL A 67 -10.75 -4.61 -9.55
CA VAL A 67 -10.16 -4.18 -8.27
C VAL A 67 -10.69 -4.99 -7.10
N ILE A 68 -9.80 -5.25 -6.15
CA ILE A 68 -10.13 -5.77 -4.82
C ILE A 68 -9.44 -4.86 -3.81
N GLY A 69 -10.19 -4.44 -2.80
CA GLY A 69 -9.62 -3.69 -1.67
C GLY A 69 -9.23 -4.62 -0.52
N LEU A 70 -8.29 -4.18 0.31
CA LEU A 70 -7.97 -4.80 1.58
C LEU A 70 -7.68 -3.72 2.61
N ASP A 71 -8.34 -3.76 3.75
CA ASP A 71 -8.06 -2.91 4.90
C ASP A 71 -8.36 -3.66 6.21
N ALA A 72 -7.67 -3.32 7.29
CA ALA A 72 -7.91 -3.91 8.59
C ALA A 72 -9.02 -3.18 9.38
N THR A 73 -9.34 -1.93 9.01
CA THR A 73 -10.30 -1.06 9.71
C THR A 73 -11.72 -1.32 9.22
N PRO A 74 -12.66 -1.82 10.06
CA PRO A 74 -14.02 -2.14 9.64
C PRO A 74 -14.74 -0.98 8.93
N ALA A 75 -14.65 0.24 9.46
CA ALA A 75 -15.29 1.41 8.86
C ALA A 75 -14.76 1.70 7.43
N PHE A 76 -13.46 1.51 7.19
CA PHE A 76 -12.90 1.68 5.85
C PHE A 76 -13.35 0.59 4.89
N VAL A 77 -13.48 -0.66 5.34
CA VAL A 77 -14.01 -1.75 4.53
C VAL A 77 -15.43 -1.40 4.04
N GLU A 78 -16.31 -0.98 4.95
CA GLU A 78 -17.68 -0.57 4.60
C GLU A 78 -17.70 0.63 3.63
N MET A 79 -16.92 1.67 3.92
CA MET A 79 -16.82 2.86 3.05
C MET A 79 -16.31 2.50 1.65
N ALA A 80 -15.27 1.68 1.57
CA ALA A 80 -14.66 1.29 0.31
C ALA A 80 -15.60 0.43 -0.55
N GLN A 81 -16.32 -0.52 0.07
CA GLN A 81 -17.35 -1.32 -0.60
C GLN A 81 -18.45 -0.45 -1.20
N GLN A 82 -18.94 0.52 -0.42
CA GLN A 82 -19.98 1.45 -0.88
C GLN A 82 -19.49 2.38 -1.99
N ALA A 83 -18.27 2.92 -1.85
CA ALA A 83 -17.74 3.89 -2.80
C ALA A 83 -17.36 3.27 -4.15
N ALA A 84 -16.72 2.11 -4.13
CA ALA A 84 -16.18 1.46 -5.33
C ALA A 84 -17.09 0.36 -5.89
N ASP A 85 -18.11 -0.09 -5.14
CA ASP A 85 -18.96 -1.22 -5.52
C ASP A 85 -18.09 -2.40 -5.99
N CYS A 86 -17.18 -2.87 -5.12
CA CYS A 86 -16.27 -3.98 -5.35
C CYS A 86 -16.03 -4.79 -4.07
N GLU A 87 -15.40 -5.93 -4.22
CA GLU A 87 -15.00 -6.77 -3.09
C GLU A 87 -13.90 -6.06 -2.26
N VAL A 88 -14.05 -6.07 -0.93
CA VAL A 88 -13.05 -5.56 0.02
C VAL A 88 -12.88 -6.56 1.14
N TRP A 89 -11.66 -7.00 1.36
CA TRP A 89 -11.31 -7.96 2.41
C TRP A 89 -10.89 -7.24 3.70
N GLN A 90 -11.45 -7.68 4.81
CA GLN A 90 -11.00 -7.22 6.11
C GLN A 90 -9.89 -8.11 6.61
N GLN A 91 -8.62 -7.69 6.41
CA GLN A 91 -7.45 -8.45 6.83
C GLN A 91 -6.36 -7.52 7.39
N SER A 92 -5.56 -8.07 8.31
CA SER A 92 -4.35 -7.46 8.81
C SER A 92 -3.17 -7.70 7.87
N PHE A 93 -2.29 -6.70 7.69
CA PHE A 93 -1.03 -6.89 6.95
C PHE A 93 -0.10 -7.92 7.59
N LEU A 94 -0.25 -8.14 8.90
CA LEU A 94 0.53 -9.15 9.61
C LEU A 94 -0.04 -10.57 9.50
N ARG A 95 -1.20 -10.76 8.86
CA ARG A 95 -1.88 -12.05 8.66
C ARG A 95 -2.65 -12.02 7.35
N LEU A 96 -1.91 -11.99 6.26
CA LEU A 96 -2.47 -11.97 4.92
C LEU A 96 -2.84 -13.41 4.48
N GLU A 97 -4.08 -13.58 4.05
CA GLU A 97 -4.59 -14.79 3.42
C GLU A 97 -4.97 -14.44 1.98
N LEU A 98 -3.99 -14.41 1.10
CA LEU A 98 -4.14 -13.96 -0.27
C LEU A 98 -4.04 -15.16 -1.24
N PRO A 99 -4.90 -15.22 -2.28
CA PRO A 99 -4.80 -16.25 -3.29
C PRO A 99 -3.48 -16.07 -4.08
N PRO A 100 -2.76 -17.16 -4.38
CA PRO A 100 -1.52 -17.08 -5.13
C PRO A 100 -1.77 -16.67 -6.59
N GLU A 101 -0.79 -16.02 -7.21
CA GLU A 101 -0.73 -15.70 -8.65
C GLU A 101 -2.02 -15.09 -9.21
N THR A 102 -2.59 -14.13 -8.49
CA THR A 102 -3.93 -13.61 -8.76
C THR A 102 -3.93 -12.17 -9.28
N PHE A 103 -2.97 -11.35 -8.85
CA PHE A 103 -2.96 -9.92 -9.16
C PHE A 103 -1.88 -9.54 -10.16
N ASP A 104 -2.25 -8.71 -11.13
CA ASP A 104 -1.31 -8.07 -12.06
C ASP A 104 -0.59 -6.90 -11.41
N GLY A 105 -1.24 -6.26 -10.42
CA GLY A 105 -0.70 -5.14 -9.67
C GLY A 105 -1.14 -5.12 -8.21
N ILE A 106 -0.26 -4.63 -7.33
CA ILE A 106 -0.55 -4.28 -5.94
C ILE A 106 -0.27 -2.80 -5.75
N PHE A 107 -1.24 -2.07 -5.21
CA PHE A 107 -1.12 -0.67 -4.86
C PHE A 107 -1.09 -0.53 -3.35
N ALA A 108 0.06 -0.18 -2.77
CA ALA A 108 0.27 0.01 -1.33
C ALA A 108 0.62 1.48 -1.06
N ASN A 109 -0.39 2.34 -1.18
CA ASN A 109 -0.20 3.78 -1.06
C ASN A 109 -0.45 4.26 0.37
N ALA A 110 0.61 4.64 1.09
CA ALA A 110 0.56 5.10 2.47
C ALA A 110 -0.05 4.07 3.45
N SER A 111 0.20 2.78 3.23
CA SER A 111 -0.35 1.69 4.03
C SER A 111 0.72 0.86 4.74
N LEU A 112 1.75 0.38 4.05
CA LEU A 112 2.80 -0.47 4.63
C LEU A 112 3.69 0.25 5.67
N LEU A 113 3.57 1.56 5.83
CA LEU A 113 4.20 2.32 6.90
C LEU A 113 3.72 1.91 8.31
N HIS A 114 2.65 1.12 8.42
CA HIS A 114 2.14 0.57 9.69
C HIS A 114 2.67 -0.83 10.00
N VAL A 115 3.47 -1.41 9.09
CA VAL A 115 4.12 -2.71 9.29
C VAL A 115 5.44 -2.50 10.04
N PRO A 116 5.68 -3.19 11.17
CA PRO A 116 6.96 -3.15 11.86
C PRO A 116 8.11 -3.51 10.92
N ARG A 117 9.24 -2.85 11.10
CA ARG A 117 10.44 -3.09 10.26
C ARG A 117 10.85 -4.55 10.25
N ALA A 118 10.75 -5.24 11.39
CA ALA A 118 11.08 -6.65 11.52
C ALA A 118 10.17 -7.58 10.69
N GLU A 119 8.92 -7.17 10.42
CA GLU A 119 7.93 -7.94 9.70
C GLU A 119 7.88 -7.65 8.19
N MET A 120 8.48 -6.55 7.75
CA MET A 120 8.35 -6.07 6.37
C MET A 120 8.75 -7.14 5.33
N VAL A 121 9.85 -7.83 5.52
CA VAL A 121 10.31 -8.88 4.56
C VAL A 121 9.30 -10.02 4.46
N ARG A 122 8.69 -10.43 5.59
CA ARG A 122 7.66 -11.48 5.58
C ARG A 122 6.41 -11.02 4.83
N VAL A 123 5.91 -9.83 5.15
CA VAL A 123 4.75 -9.25 4.46
C VAL A 123 5.00 -9.12 2.96
N LEU A 124 6.18 -8.64 2.57
CA LEU A 124 6.55 -8.53 1.14
C LEU A 124 6.60 -9.91 0.45
N LYS A 125 7.01 -10.98 1.14
CA LYS A 125 6.97 -12.35 0.59
C LYS A 125 5.54 -12.84 0.37
N ASP A 126 4.63 -12.57 1.30
CA ASP A 126 3.20 -12.90 1.13
C ASP A 126 2.62 -12.14 -0.07
N LEU A 127 2.95 -10.85 -0.23
CA LEU A 127 2.56 -10.04 -1.38
C LEU A 127 3.19 -10.52 -2.69
N HIS A 128 4.44 -10.98 -2.65
CA HIS A 128 5.11 -11.53 -3.83
C HIS A 128 4.39 -12.78 -4.36
N GLN A 129 3.93 -13.67 -3.46
CA GLN A 129 3.25 -14.91 -3.85
C GLN A 129 1.90 -14.67 -4.52
N THR A 130 1.19 -13.60 -4.17
CA THR A 130 -0.13 -13.29 -4.75
C THR A 130 -0.06 -12.57 -6.11
N LEU A 131 1.09 -11.98 -6.47
CA LEU A 131 1.31 -11.41 -7.80
C LEU A 131 1.48 -12.53 -8.84
N VAL A 132 0.99 -12.31 -10.05
CA VAL A 132 1.36 -13.13 -11.22
C VAL A 132 2.85 -12.95 -11.55
N LEU A 133 3.44 -13.84 -12.35
CA LEU A 133 4.82 -13.66 -12.84
C LEU A 133 4.91 -12.33 -13.63
N GLY A 134 5.86 -11.49 -13.26
CA GLY A 134 6.00 -10.15 -13.85
C GLY A 134 5.01 -9.13 -13.30
N GLY A 135 4.13 -9.50 -12.36
CA GLY A 135 3.24 -8.59 -11.65
C GLY A 135 4.01 -7.57 -10.81
N VAL A 136 3.42 -6.41 -10.58
CA VAL A 136 4.10 -5.23 -10.05
C VAL A 136 3.49 -4.77 -8.72
N ILE A 137 4.33 -4.27 -7.82
CA ILE A 137 3.90 -3.55 -6.62
C ILE A 137 4.39 -2.10 -6.68
N VAL A 138 3.51 -1.16 -6.31
CA VAL A 138 3.87 0.22 -5.99
C VAL A 138 3.69 0.43 -4.50
N ILE A 139 4.75 0.86 -3.83
CA ILE A 139 4.76 1.18 -2.41
C ILE A 139 5.05 2.67 -2.26
N SER A 140 4.12 3.43 -1.69
CA SER A 140 4.35 4.80 -1.26
C SER A 140 4.41 4.83 0.27
N ILE A 141 5.53 5.26 0.83
CA ILE A 141 5.81 5.15 2.26
C ILE A 141 6.52 6.41 2.77
N CYS A 142 6.35 6.77 4.03
CA CYS A 142 7.04 7.95 4.60
C CYS A 142 8.55 7.71 4.68
N ARG A 143 9.32 8.75 4.34
CA ARG A 143 10.78 8.77 4.49
C ARG A 143 11.19 8.95 5.94
N GLY A 144 12.31 8.36 6.29
CA GLY A 144 12.97 8.49 7.58
C GLY A 144 13.41 7.17 8.16
N ASP A 145 14.06 7.23 9.32
CA ASP A 145 14.55 6.06 10.05
C ASP A 145 13.79 5.79 11.34
N ASP A 146 12.80 6.62 11.66
CA ASP A 146 12.03 6.49 12.89
C ASP A 146 11.06 5.31 12.81
N GLU A 147 10.88 4.62 13.94
CA GLU A 147 9.89 3.57 14.14
C GLU A 147 9.24 3.75 15.51
N GLY A 148 7.92 3.92 15.55
CA GLY A 148 7.22 4.13 16.81
C GLY A 148 5.82 4.69 16.68
N TYR A 149 5.32 5.23 17.77
CA TYR A 149 3.96 5.74 17.86
C TYR A 149 3.90 7.24 17.54
N SER A 150 3.10 7.58 16.55
CA SER A 150 2.70 8.96 16.27
C SER A 150 1.43 9.27 17.05
N VAL A 151 1.49 10.29 17.92
CA VAL A 151 0.35 10.75 18.72
C VAL A 151 -0.67 11.44 17.82
N ARG A 152 -1.95 11.09 17.99
CA ARG A 152 -3.09 11.69 17.32
C ARG A 152 -4.11 12.18 18.35
N PRO A 153 -5.00 13.09 18.00
CA PRO A 153 -6.02 13.58 18.94
C PRO A 153 -6.89 12.47 19.54
N THR A 154 -7.12 11.39 18.81
CA THR A 154 -8.00 10.27 19.16
C THR A 154 -7.27 9.00 19.57
N GLY A 155 -5.92 8.99 19.53
CA GLY A 155 -5.16 7.79 19.86
C GLY A 155 -3.73 7.80 19.33
N TYR A 156 -3.30 6.66 18.84
CA TYR A 156 -1.93 6.46 18.33
C TYR A 156 -1.93 5.70 17.03
N ARG A 157 -1.05 6.09 16.11
CA ARG A 157 -0.72 5.29 14.93
C ARG A 157 0.73 4.84 15.02
N TYR A 158 0.96 3.56 14.87
CA TYR A 158 2.31 3.05 14.69
C TYR A 158 2.80 3.38 13.30
N VAL A 159 3.97 3.97 13.19
CA VAL A 159 4.52 4.44 11.91
C VAL A 159 6.00 4.09 11.82
N VAL A 160 6.41 3.60 10.67
CA VAL A 160 7.79 3.27 10.31
C VAL A 160 8.21 4.11 9.12
N GLY A 161 9.24 4.91 9.29
CA GLY A 161 9.91 5.62 8.20
C GLY A 161 10.89 4.69 7.46
N TRP A 162 11.08 4.92 6.17
CA TRP A 162 11.95 4.10 5.32
C TRP A 162 12.81 4.98 4.41
N GLU A 163 14.09 4.66 4.34
CA GLU A 163 14.98 5.18 3.31
C GLU A 163 15.09 4.20 2.14
N TYR A 164 15.50 4.71 0.98
CA TYR A 164 15.58 3.94 -0.26
C TYR A 164 16.39 2.65 -0.10
N GLU A 165 17.57 2.73 0.52
CA GLU A 165 18.49 1.60 0.67
C GLU A 165 17.89 0.50 1.56
N THR A 166 17.25 0.87 2.66
CA THR A 166 16.68 -0.08 3.61
C THR A 166 15.44 -0.77 3.05
N LEU A 167 14.56 -0.04 2.35
CA LEU A 167 13.38 -0.64 1.71
C LEU A 167 13.78 -1.50 0.50
N THR A 168 14.77 -1.07 -0.29
CA THR A 168 15.35 -1.86 -1.38
C THR A 168 15.85 -3.21 -0.87
N ALA A 169 16.62 -3.22 0.21
CA ALA A 169 17.13 -4.46 0.79
C ALA A 169 16.00 -5.42 1.24
N CYS A 170 14.86 -4.89 1.71
CA CYS A 170 13.69 -5.71 2.07
C CYS A 170 13.00 -6.30 0.82
N LEU A 171 12.83 -5.49 -0.23
CA LEU A 171 12.24 -5.91 -1.49
C LEU A 171 13.08 -6.99 -2.18
N GLU A 172 14.40 -6.82 -2.23
CA GLU A 172 15.33 -7.81 -2.80
C GLU A 172 15.31 -9.14 -2.04
N LYS A 173 15.26 -9.10 -0.68
CA LYS A 173 15.09 -10.30 0.17
C LYS A 173 13.74 -11.00 -0.01
N ALA A 174 12.76 -10.29 -0.55
CA ALA A 174 11.45 -10.83 -0.89
C ALA A 174 11.30 -11.15 -2.39
N ASP A 175 12.43 -11.26 -3.12
CA ASP A 175 12.52 -11.65 -4.53
C ASP A 175 11.85 -10.67 -5.51
N PHE A 176 11.79 -9.38 -5.15
CA PHE A 176 11.40 -8.31 -6.06
C PHE A 176 12.60 -7.75 -6.82
N GLU A 177 12.35 -7.32 -8.07
CA GLU A 177 13.25 -6.50 -8.88
C GLU A 177 12.79 -5.05 -8.81
N ILE A 178 13.68 -4.14 -8.42
CA ILE A 178 13.37 -2.71 -8.40
C ILE A 178 13.38 -2.18 -9.84
N LEU A 179 12.27 -1.61 -10.29
CA LEU A 179 12.18 -1.00 -11.62
C LEU A 179 12.63 0.46 -11.59
N HIS A 180 12.06 1.24 -10.67
CA HIS A 180 12.46 2.62 -10.39
C HIS A 180 11.91 3.09 -9.06
N HIS A 181 12.34 4.28 -8.63
CA HIS A 181 11.82 5.00 -7.48
C HIS A 181 11.74 6.49 -7.74
N TYR A 182 10.98 7.20 -6.93
CA TYR A 182 10.93 8.65 -6.90
C TYR A 182 10.44 9.16 -5.54
N TYR A 183 10.62 10.46 -5.32
CA TYR A 183 10.19 11.10 -4.08
C TYR A 183 9.02 12.06 -4.31
N ARG A 184 8.22 12.28 -3.27
CA ARG A 184 7.04 13.16 -3.32
C ARG A 184 6.98 14.09 -2.10
N PRO A 185 6.27 15.27 -2.22
CA PRO A 185 5.65 15.80 -3.44
C PRO A 185 6.68 16.22 -4.48
N PRO A 186 6.35 16.18 -5.79
CA PRO A 186 7.26 16.62 -6.84
C PRO A 186 7.49 18.13 -6.77
N GLY A 187 8.61 18.61 -7.33
CA GLY A 187 8.93 20.03 -7.43
C GLY A 187 9.56 20.65 -6.18
N LEU A 188 9.71 19.87 -5.10
CA LEU A 188 10.47 20.29 -3.92
C LEU A 188 11.91 19.77 -3.95
N PRO A 189 12.86 20.40 -3.23
CA PRO A 189 14.17 19.80 -2.97
C PRO A 189 14.01 18.41 -2.33
N CYS A 190 14.93 17.48 -2.61
CA CYS A 190 14.84 16.09 -2.17
C CYS A 190 14.67 15.97 -0.65
N GLU A 191 15.32 16.82 0.12
CA GLU A 191 15.25 16.85 1.59
C GLU A 191 13.85 17.23 2.12
N ALA A 192 13.06 17.94 1.33
CA ALA A 192 11.69 18.34 1.67
C ALA A 192 10.63 17.33 1.16
N GLN A 193 11.03 16.33 0.40
CA GLN A 193 10.14 15.28 -0.11
C GLN A 193 10.01 14.16 0.93
N SER A 194 8.89 14.15 1.64
CA SER A 194 8.64 13.27 2.79
C SER A 194 8.14 11.87 2.44
N TRP A 195 7.94 11.56 1.16
CA TRP A 195 7.46 10.27 0.68
C TRP A 195 8.44 9.64 -0.30
N LEU A 196 8.77 8.38 -0.05
CA LEU A 196 9.47 7.50 -0.98
C LEU A 196 8.42 6.65 -1.71
N VAL A 197 8.52 6.58 -3.03
CA VAL A 197 7.71 5.67 -3.86
C VAL A 197 8.64 4.69 -4.55
N MET A 198 8.36 3.39 -4.35
CA MET A 198 9.08 2.29 -4.99
C MET A 198 8.16 1.59 -5.97
N VAL A 199 8.65 1.32 -7.17
CA VAL A 199 8.00 0.46 -8.15
C VAL A 199 8.87 -0.78 -8.34
N ALA A 200 8.32 -1.94 -8.00
CA ALA A 200 9.05 -3.19 -8.04
C ALA A 200 8.22 -4.29 -8.69
N ARG A 201 8.88 -5.27 -9.29
CA ARG A 201 8.28 -6.35 -10.04
C ARG A 201 8.61 -7.71 -9.42
N ARG A 202 7.64 -8.63 -9.37
CA ARG A 202 7.90 -10.04 -9.09
C ARG A 202 8.86 -10.58 -10.14
N LYS A 203 10.05 -11.05 -9.73
CA LYS A 203 11.06 -11.60 -10.65
C LYS A 203 10.48 -12.78 -11.41
N VAL A 204 10.71 -12.77 -12.71
CA VAL A 204 10.59 -13.97 -13.55
C VAL A 204 11.90 -14.71 -13.41
N LEU A 205 11.90 -15.88 -12.78
CA LEU A 205 13.10 -16.69 -12.70
C LEU A 205 13.54 -17.04 -14.13
N SER A 206 14.69 -16.51 -14.52
CA SER A 206 15.32 -16.93 -15.79
C SER A 206 15.72 -18.38 -15.64
N CYS A 207 15.17 -19.27 -16.47
CA CYS A 207 15.62 -20.65 -16.61
C CYS A 207 17.07 -20.72 -17.07
#